data_0b8cd0533f8830dda9a90c62aadbf71d
#
_entry.id   0b8cd0533f8830dda9a90c62aadbf71d
#
_cell.length_a   1.000
_cell.length_b   1.000
_cell.length_c   1.000
_cell.angle_alpha   90.00
_cell.angle_beta   90.00
_cell.angle_gamma   90.00
#
_symmetry.space_group_name_H-M   'P 1'
#
loop_
_entity.id
_entity.type
_entity.pdbx_description
1 polymer ?
#
loop_
_entity_poly.entity_id
_entity_poly.type
_entity_poly.pdbx_seq_one_letter_code
_entity_poly.pdbx_strand_id
1 'polypeptide(L)'
;MPEEVHPRIGLRTGVQAGAFIGLFLGFSLAVVSALTQPDALLRLVQLMCITPLACAVVLGPFLGLRRAPILTTEDPLNEVRDALNPYNEGQGKWRTLSHVRSDGRTVRIDLHNSTQPLGIVATSLAFTDRFPVRYIVGRGEAKSREPLLRQQVLGYIEQHVDLNRRRRTSSSVEVMPASIIQHMEATHQMHRRLFYLLPIILFFAWLEMR
;
A
#
# COMPACT_ATOMS: atom_id res chain seq x y z
N MET A 1 13.87 13.82 11.49
CA MET A 1 14.70 12.78 10.83
C MET A 1 14.23 12.70 9.40
N PRO A 2 15.12 12.62 8.39
CA PRO A 2 14.67 12.48 7.00
C PRO A 2 13.93 11.14 6.87
N GLU A 3 12.71 11.20 6.37
CA GLU A 3 11.92 10.03 6.02
C GLU A 3 12.64 9.28 4.89
N GLU A 4 13.26 8.19 5.22
CA GLU A 4 13.85 7.33 4.20
C GLU A 4 12.76 6.51 3.51
N VAL A 5 12.89 6.21 2.22
CA VAL A 5 11.85 5.59 1.36
C VAL A 5 12.17 4.13 1.06
N HIS A 6 11.28 3.18 1.29
CA HIS A 6 11.52 1.76 1.00
C HIS A 6 11.46 1.50 -0.52
N PRO A 7 12.59 1.12 -1.16
CA PRO A 7 12.69 1.08 -2.63
C PRO A 7 11.65 0.15 -3.29
N ARG A 8 11.27 -0.95 -2.63
CA ARG A 8 10.30 -1.91 -3.22
C ARG A 8 8.85 -1.40 -3.26
N ILE A 9 8.41 -0.63 -2.26
CA ILE A 9 7.06 -0.07 -2.24
C ILE A 9 6.97 1.06 -3.26
N GLY A 10 7.98 1.93 -3.26
CA GLY A 10 8.08 3.03 -4.20
C GLY A 10 8.18 2.53 -5.65
N LEU A 11 9.01 1.52 -5.91
CA LEU A 11 9.16 0.95 -7.24
C LEU A 11 7.84 0.41 -7.78
N ARG A 12 7.10 -0.39 -7.01
CA ARG A 12 5.81 -0.94 -7.44
C ARG A 12 4.80 0.16 -7.77
N THR A 13 4.66 1.16 -6.89
CA THR A 13 3.74 2.29 -7.11
C THR A 13 4.18 3.13 -8.30
N GLY A 14 5.49 3.35 -8.46
CA GLY A 14 6.06 4.07 -9.57
C GLY A 14 5.86 3.36 -10.91
N VAL A 15 6.08 2.04 -10.95
CA VAL A 15 5.84 1.21 -12.14
C VAL A 15 4.36 1.25 -12.54
N GLN A 16 3.43 1.16 -11.59
CA GLN A 16 1.99 1.28 -11.85
C GLN A 16 1.64 2.67 -12.38
N ALA A 17 2.19 3.74 -11.80
CA ALA A 17 1.98 5.11 -12.27
C ALA A 17 2.57 5.31 -13.68
N GLY A 18 3.78 4.81 -13.93
CA GLY A 18 4.44 4.86 -15.24
C GLY A 18 3.66 4.10 -16.31
N ALA A 19 3.19 2.89 -15.99
CA ALA A 19 2.35 2.10 -16.90
C ALA A 19 1.04 2.84 -17.24
N PHE A 20 0.42 3.47 -16.26
CA PHE A 20 -0.82 4.23 -16.46
C PHE A 20 -0.60 5.45 -17.34
N ILE A 21 0.46 6.24 -17.09
CA ILE A 21 0.85 7.37 -17.95
C ILE A 21 1.14 6.88 -19.38
N GLY A 22 1.87 5.77 -19.52
CA GLY A 22 2.19 5.18 -20.82
C GLY A 22 0.96 4.68 -21.57
N LEU A 23 -0.03 4.16 -20.87
CA LEU A 23 -1.29 3.72 -21.47
C LEU A 23 -2.05 4.92 -22.07
N PHE A 24 -2.07 6.06 -21.39
CA PHE A 24 -2.66 7.28 -21.89
C PHE A 24 -1.91 7.84 -23.10
N LEU A 25 -0.58 7.92 -23.01
CA LEU A 25 0.25 8.38 -24.11
C LEU A 25 0.11 7.46 -25.31
N GLY A 26 0.17 6.13 -25.10
CA GLY A 26 0.02 5.14 -26.16
C GLY A 26 -1.33 5.23 -26.85
N PHE A 27 -2.41 5.38 -26.07
CA PHE A 27 -3.76 5.56 -26.59
C PHE A 27 -3.87 6.86 -27.41
N SER A 28 -3.37 7.97 -26.87
CA SER A 28 -3.37 9.25 -27.58
C SER A 28 -2.63 9.18 -28.92
N LEU A 29 -1.41 8.62 -28.92
CA LEU A 29 -0.61 8.43 -30.12
C LEU A 29 -1.27 7.46 -31.11
N ALA A 30 -1.94 6.41 -30.59
CA ALA A 30 -2.67 5.45 -31.42
C ALA A 30 -3.85 6.12 -32.15
N VAL A 31 -4.62 6.95 -31.45
CA VAL A 31 -5.74 7.70 -32.04
C VAL A 31 -5.23 8.66 -33.12
N VAL A 32 -4.16 9.41 -32.81
CA VAL A 32 -3.52 10.30 -33.78
C VAL A 32 -3.05 9.54 -35.03
N SER A 33 -2.37 8.41 -34.83
CA SER A 33 -1.88 7.56 -35.94
C SER A 33 -3.02 6.99 -36.79
N ALA A 34 -4.13 6.58 -36.16
CA ALA A 34 -5.29 6.06 -36.88
C ALA A 34 -6.01 7.11 -37.71
N LEU A 35 -6.00 8.37 -37.28
CA LEU A 35 -6.61 9.47 -38.00
C LEU A 35 -5.74 9.92 -39.20
N THR A 36 -4.41 9.77 -39.10
CA THR A 36 -3.48 10.22 -40.15
C THR A 36 -3.14 9.12 -41.17
N GLN A 37 -3.18 7.85 -40.76
CA GLN A 37 -2.79 6.70 -41.59
C GLN A 37 -3.69 5.49 -41.31
N PRO A 38 -4.82 5.31 -41.99
CA PRO A 38 -5.79 4.23 -41.73
C PRO A 38 -5.26 2.80 -41.84
N ASP A 39 -4.15 2.62 -42.62
CA ASP A 39 -3.54 1.29 -42.83
C ASP A 39 -2.55 0.89 -41.71
N ALA A 40 -2.46 1.65 -40.63
CA ALA A 40 -1.44 1.50 -39.61
C ALA A 40 -1.90 0.64 -38.40
N LEU A 41 -2.76 -0.35 -38.59
CA LEU A 41 -3.29 -1.19 -37.51
C LEU A 41 -2.17 -1.84 -36.65
N LEU A 42 -1.07 -2.25 -37.31
CA LEU A 42 0.10 -2.80 -36.63
C LEU A 42 0.82 -1.75 -35.75
N ARG A 43 0.92 -0.51 -36.20
CA ARG A 43 1.48 0.60 -35.41
C ARG A 43 0.61 0.97 -34.24
N LEU A 44 -0.70 0.89 -34.38
CA LEU A 44 -1.68 1.08 -33.31
C LEU A 44 -1.44 0.09 -32.16
N VAL A 45 -1.34 -1.19 -32.48
CA VAL A 45 -1.07 -2.24 -31.50
C VAL A 45 0.30 -2.05 -30.84
N GLN A 46 1.33 -1.73 -31.62
CA GLN A 46 2.67 -1.45 -31.11
C GLN A 46 2.67 -0.26 -30.13
N LEU A 47 2.05 0.86 -30.47
CA LEU A 47 1.96 2.03 -29.62
C LEU A 47 1.21 1.74 -28.32
N MET A 48 0.11 0.98 -28.38
CA MET A 48 -0.68 0.62 -27.20
C MET A 48 0.04 -0.35 -26.25
N CYS A 49 0.92 -1.21 -26.78
CA CYS A 49 1.65 -2.18 -25.97
C CYS A 49 3.02 -1.65 -25.50
N ILE A 50 3.79 -1.03 -26.41
CA ILE A 50 5.16 -0.63 -26.11
C ILE A 50 5.22 0.60 -25.22
N THR A 51 4.35 1.59 -25.45
CA THR A 51 4.40 2.85 -24.70
C THR A 51 4.13 2.68 -23.21
N PRO A 52 3.12 1.89 -22.75
CA PRO A 52 2.94 1.60 -21.34
C PRO A 52 4.12 0.89 -20.71
N LEU A 53 4.71 -0.07 -21.44
CA LEU A 53 5.86 -0.83 -20.96
C LEU A 53 7.10 0.07 -20.83
N ALA A 54 7.39 0.88 -21.83
CA ALA A 54 8.51 1.83 -21.84
C ALA A 54 8.35 2.87 -20.69
N CYS A 55 7.16 3.44 -20.54
CA CYS A 55 6.87 4.38 -19.45
C CYS A 55 6.93 3.72 -18.07
N ALA A 56 6.49 2.47 -17.93
CA ALA A 56 6.61 1.73 -16.70
C ALA A 56 8.07 1.49 -16.30
N VAL A 57 8.92 1.15 -17.26
CA VAL A 57 10.34 0.87 -17.03
C VAL A 57 11.14 2.15 -16.79
N VAL A 58 10.89 3.22 -17.56
CA VAL A 58 11.68 4.46 -17.49
C VAL A 58 11.17 5.39 -16.40
N LEU A 59 9.88 5.68 -16.39
CA LEU A 59 9.27 6.62 -15.43
C LEU A 59 8.97 5.97 -14.08
N GLY A 60 8.73 4.65 -14.08
CA GLY A 60 8.36 3.92 -12.88
C GLY A 60 9.38 4.05 -11.75
N PRO A 61 10.66 3.73 -11.95
CA PRO A 61 11.70 3.91 -10.93
C PRO A 61 11.83 5.37 -10.50
N PHE A 62 11.81 6.31 -11.45
CA PHE A 62 11.95 7.73 -11.18
C PHE A 62 10.79 8.29 -10.34
N LEU A 63 9.55 7.90 -10.61
CA LEU A 63 8.37 8.30 -9.86
C LEU A 63 8.30 7.58 -8.51
N GLY A 64 8.72 6.32 -8.47
CA GLY A 64 8.66 5.50 -7.28
C GLY A 64 9.72 5.84 -6.23
N LEU A 65 10.95 6.10 -6.66
CA LEU A 65 12.06 6.42 -5.76
C LEU A 65 11.89 7.74 -5.01
N ARG A 66 11.06 8.65 -5.50
CA ARG A 66 10.85 9.96 -4.87
C ARG A 66 9.79 10.00 -3.77
N ARG A 67 9.01 8.91 -3.55
CA ARG A 67 7.72 9.09 -2.87
C ARG A 67 7.25 8.02 -1.89
N ALA A 68 7.99 6.97 -1.60
CA ALA A 68 7.51 5.95 -0.67
C ALA A 68 8.21 6.04 0.69
N PRO A 69 7.49 6.15 1.80
CA PRO A 69 8.08 6.09 3.13
C PRO A 69 8.69 4.72 3.41
N ILE A 70 9.85 4.69 4.04
CA ILE A 70 10.58 3.48 4.41
C ILE A 70 10.25 3.04 5.81
N LEU A 71 10.09 1.75 5.92
CA LEU A 71 10.45 1.02 7.11
C LEU A 71 11.94 0.69 7.00
N THR A 72 12.77 1.49 7.60
CA THR A 72 14.16 1.10 7.83
C THR A 72 14.18 -0.10 8.78
N THR A 73 14.72 -1.20 8.26
CA THR A 73 15.42 -2.29 8.90
C THR A 73 15.31 -2.43 10.43
N GLU A 74 15.25 -3.61 10.92
CA GLU A 74 15.41 -4.19 12.26
C GLU A 74 15.03 -3.35 13.49
N ASP A 75 15.37 -2.05 13.57
CA ASP A 75 15.09 -1.16 14.68
C ASP A 75 13.59 -1.06 15.06
N PRO A 76 12.63 -0.87 14.12
CA PRO A 76 11.21 -0.79 14.47
C PRO A 76 10.67 -2.09 15.04
N LEU A 77 11.16 -3.24 14.55
CA LEU A 77 10.73 -4.55 15.03
C LEU A 77 11.21 -4.78 16.47
N ASN A 78 12.46 -4.43 16.76
CA ASN A 78 13.03 -4.58 18.11
C ASN A 78 12.38 -3.61 19.08
N GLU A 79 12.13 -2.37 18.67
CA GLU A 79 11.40 -1.38 19.47
C GLU A 79 10.00 -1.86 19.86
N VAL A 80 9.25 -2.45 18.93
CA VAL A 80 7.93 -3.04 19.22
C VAL A 80 8.07 -4.25 20.13
N ARG A 81 9.07 -5.11 19.92
CA ARG A 81 9.30 -6.27 20.78
C ARG A 81 9.64 -5.87 22.21
N ASP A 82 10.47 -4.85 22.37
CA ASP A 82 10.86 -4.34 23.69
C ASP A 82 9.67 -3.73 24.42
N ALA A 83 8.85 -2.94 23.75
CA ALA A 83 7.63 -2.39 24.31
C ALA A 83 6.60 -3.47 24.70
N LEU A 84 6.58 -4.59 23.98
CA LEU A 84 5.67 -5.69 24.22
C LEU A 84 6.25 -6.79 25.15
N ASN A 85 7.50 -6.68 25.57
CA ASN A 85 8.11 -7.62 26.52
C ASN A 85 7.32 -7.84 27.83
N PRO A 86 6.65 -6.83 28.43
CA PRO A 86 5.82 -7.04 29.61
C PRO A 86 4.66 -8.03 29.42
N TYR A 87 4.24 -8.26 28.16
CA TYR A 87 3.17 -9.22 27.82
C TYR A 87 3.67 -10.63 27.54
N ASN A 88 5.00 -10.88 27.66
CA ASN A 88 5.53 -12.21 27.48
C ASN A 88 4.98 -13.17 28.53
N GLU A 89 4.39 -14.26 28.06
CA GLU A 89 3.83 -15.33 28.88
C GLU A 89 4.78 -16.53 28.95
N GLY A 90 4.47 -17.51 29.81
CA GLY A 90 5.28 -18.73 29.99
C GLY A 90 5.44 -19.59 28.73
N GLN A 91 6.18 -20.73 28.83
CA GLN A 91 6.40 -21.63 27.69
C GLN A 91 5.09 -22.11 27.06
N GLY A 92 5.06 -22.12 25.71
CA GLY A 92 3.87 -22.52 24.95
C GLY A 92 2.79 -21.45 24.81
N LYS A 93 2.99 -20.26 25.40
CA LYS A 93 2.08 -19.13 25.32
C LYS A 93 2.64 -18.01 24.45
N TRP A 94 1.98 -16.85 24.48
CA TRP A 94 2.35 -15.69 23.69
C TRP A 94 3.73 -15.13 24.08
N ARG A 95 4.59 -14.88 23.08
CA ARG A 95 5.91 -14.29 23.27
C ARG A 95 6.25 -13.35 22.09
N THR A 96 6.90 -12.24 22.38
CA THR A 96 7.32 -11.26 21.36
C THR A 96 8.16 -11.89 20.24
N LEU A 97 9.15 -12.72 20.59
CA LEU A 97 10.05 -13.36 19.61
C LEU A 97 9.34 -14.25 18.59
N SER A 98 8.28 -14.93 18.99
CA SER A 98 7.53 -15.86 18.13
C SER A 98 6.35 -15.21 17.43
N HIS A 99 5.68 -14.24 18.08
CA HIS A 99 4.43 -13.68 17.63
C HIS A 99 4.56 -12.28 17.02
N VAL A 100 5.71 -11.60 17.22
CA VAL A 100 5.99 -10.30 16.61
C VAL A 100 7.06 -10.48 15.53
N ARG A 101 6.67 -10.29 14.26
CA ARG A 101 7.52 -10.49 13.08
C ARG A 101 7.41 -9.30 12.15
N SER A 102 8.39 -9.11 11.28
CA SER A 102 8.32 -8.16 10.18
C SER A 102 8.31 -8.91 8.86
N ASP A 103 7.52 -8.42 7.90
CA ASP A 103 7.57 -8.84 6.50
C ASP A 103 8.33 -7.82 5.63
N GLY A 104 9.13 -6.95 6.24
CA GLY A 104 9.89 -5.89 5.59
C GLY A 104 9.06 -4.65 5.22
N ARG A 105 7.75 -4.67 5.45
CA ARG A 105 6.82 -3.56 5.18
C ARG A 105 5.91 -3.24 6.35
N THR A 106 5.58 -4.25 7.11
CA THR A 106 4.56 -4.19 8.15
C THR A 106 5.06 -5.00 9.34
N VAL A 107 4.91 -4.49 10.53
CA VAL A 107 5.09 -5.29 11.75
C VAL A 107 3.83 -6.12 11.94
N ARG A 108 3.99 -7.44 12.00
CA ARG A 108 2.90 -8.41 12.20
C ARG A 108 2.90 -8.85 13.64
N ILE A 109 1.78 -8.67 14.32
CA ILE A 109 1.56 -9.10 15.69
C ILE A 109 0.47 -10.16 15.68
N ASP A 110 0.84 -11.39 16.00
CA ASP A 110 -0.09 -12.50 16.12
C ASP A 110 -0.65 -12.53 17.56
N LEU A 111 -1.95 -12.34 17.68
CA LEU A 111 -2.66 -12.27 18.97
C LEU A 111 -3.19 -13.63 19.43
N HIS A 112 -2.98 -14.71 18.66
CA HIS A 112 -3.38 -16.04 19.07
C HIS A 112 -2.67 -16.45 20.36
N ASN A 113 -3.39 -17.15 21.21
CA ASN A 113 -2.90 -17.66 22.50
C ASN A 113 -2.44 -16.58 23.49
N SER A 114 -2.70 -15.30 23.23
CA SER A 114 -2.48 -14.24 24.23
C SER A 114 -3.62 -14.18 25.24
N THR A 115 -3.28 -14.00 26.51
CA THR A 115 -4.25 -13.75 27.57
C THR A 115 -4.61 -12.25 27.68
N GLN A 116 -3.77 -11.36 27.09
CA GLN A 116 -3.93 -9.91 27.16
C GLN A 116 -3.91 -9.24 25.78
N PRO A 117 -4.73 -9.68 24.81
CA PRO A 117 -4.66 -9.19 23.44
C PRO A 117 -4.93 -7.68 23.33
N LEU A 118 -5.84 -7.14 24.13
CA LEU A 118 -6.14 -5.71 24.11
C LEU A 118 -4.99 -4.86 24.65
N GLY A 119 -4.26 -5.33 25.66
CA GLY A 119 -3.07 -4.66 26.17
C GLY A 119 -1.97 -4.59 25.13
N ILE A 120 -1.74 -5.69 24.39
CA ILE A 120 -0.78 -5.75 23.28
C ILE A 120 -1.18 -4.76 22.19
N VAL A 121 -2.45 -4.73 21.80
CA VAL A 121 -2.96 -3.78 20.79
C VAL A 121 -2.80 -2.35 21.26
N ALA A 122 -3.22 -2.03 22.49
CA ALA A 122 -3.13 -0.68 23.06
C ALA A 122 -1.69 -0.15 23.05
N THR A 123 -0.73 -0.97 23.51
CA THR A 123 0.69 -0.59 23.50
C THR A 123 1.25 -0.43 22.10
N SER A 124 0.91 -1.33 21.19
CA SER A 124 1.45 -1.30 19.82
C SER A 124 0.79 -0.26 18.92
N LEU A 125 -0.39 0.26 19.24
CA LEU A 125 -1.03 1.35 18.49
C LEU A 125 -0.18 2.62 18.46
N ALA A 126 0.62 2.90 19.50
CA ALA A 126 1.53 4.04 19.53
C ALA A 126 2.55 4.03 18.38
N PHE A 127 2.88 2.87 17.85
CA PHE A 127 3.81 2.73 16.74
C PHE A 127 3.15 2.90 15.36
N THR A 128 1.82 2.86 15.28
CA THR A 128 1.09 2.92 14.00
C THR A 128 1.16 4.27 13.31
N ASP A 129 1.65 5.31 13.98
CA ASP A 129 1.91 6.60 13.35
C ASP A 129 3.24 6.64 12.59
N ARG A 130 4.14 5.69 12.89
CA ARG A 130 5.47 5.59 12.28
C ARG A 130 5.52 4.53 11.17
N PHE A 131 4.87 3.39 11.34
CA PHE A 131 4.87 2.29 10.38
C PHE A 131 3.58 1.44 10.45
N PRO A 132 3.25 0.70 9.37
CA PRO A 132 2.09 -0.18 9.36
C PRO A 132 2.22 -1.32 10.38
N VAL A 133 1.16 -1.55 11.15
CA VAL A 133 1.06 -2.68 12.08
C VAL A 133 -0.12 -3.55 11.68
N ARG A 134 0.10 -4.86 11.56
CA ARG A 134 -0.93 -5.84 11.22
C ARG A 134 -1.17 -6.78 12.39
N TYR A 135 -2.38 -6.76 12.91
CA TYR A 135 -2.85 -7.66 13.95
C TYR A 135 -3.49 -8.90 13.34
N ILE A 136 -2.97 -10.09 13.67
CA ILE A 136 -3.55 -11.36 13.25
C ILE A 136 -4.47 -11.85 14.37
N VAL A 137 -5.77 -11.97 14.06
CA VAL A 137 -6.83 -12.26 15.02
C VAL A 137 -7.60 -13.56 14.70
N GLY A 138 -7.16 -14.32 13.66
CA GLY A 138 -7.84 -15.51 13.19
C GLY A 138 -9.06 -15.25 12.31
N ARG A 139 -9.57 -16.32 11.70
CA ARG A 139 -10.73 -16.25 10.80
C ARG A 139 -12.07 -16.23 11.51
N GLY A 140 -12.08 -16.49 12.81
CA GLY A 140 -13.32 -16.50 13.60
C GLY A 140 -14.24 -17.68 13.27
N GLU A 141 -13.66 -18.88 13.11
CA GLU A 141 -14.48 -20.09 12.97
C GLU A 141 -15.30 -20.35 14.23
N ALA A 142 -16.57 -20.71 14.07
CA ALA A 142 -17.58 -20.73 15.12
C ALA A 142 -17.30 -21.67 16.30
N LYS A 143 -16.25 -22.50 16.25
CA LYS A 143 -15.87 -23.46 17.30
C LYS A 143 -14.72 -23.01 18.21
N SER A 144 -14.12 -21.84 17.93
CA SER A 144 -12.98 -21.34 18.70
C SER A 144 -13.33 -20.05 19.46
N ARG A 145 -12.53 -19.70 20.48
CA ARG A 145 -12.60 -18.38 21.15
C ARG A 145 -12.26 -17.19 20.23
N GLU A 146 -11.87 -17.46 18.99
CA GLU A 146 -11.42 -16.50 18.00
C GLU A 146 -12.47 -15.44 17.58
N PRO A 147 -13.80 -15.75 17.46
CA PRO A 147 -14.77 -14.71 17.11
C PRO A 147 -14.81 -13.59 18.14
N LEU A 148 -14.70 -13.93 19.43
CA LEU A 148 -14.73 -12.98 20.52
C LEU A 148 -13.47 -12.10 20.53
N LEU A 149 -12.29 -12.70 20.38
CA LEU A 149 -11.02 -12.01 20.24
C LEU A 149 -11.05 -11.01 19.08
N ARG A 150 -11.53 -11.45 17.93
CA ARG A 150 -11.66 -10.61 16.73
C ARG A 150 -12.58 -9.41 17.00
N GLN A 151 -13.74 -9.62 17.57
CA GLN A 151 -14.69 -8.54 17.88
C GLN A 151 -14.10 -7.53 18.85
N GLN A 152 -13.45 -8.00 19.92
CA GLN A 152 -12.81 -7.14 20.92
C GLN A 152 -11.70 -6.29 20.31
N VAL A 153 -10.79 -6.91 19.54
CA VAL A 153 -9.68 -6.20 18.90
C VAL A 153 -10.19 -5.22 17.85
N LEU A 154 -11.16 -5.62 17.02
CA LEU A 154 -11.78 -4.73 16.05
C LEU A 154 -12.45 -3.54 16.71
N GLY A 155 -13.29 -3.79 17.73
CA GLY A 155 -13.98 -2.73 18.46
C GLY A 155 -13.01 -1.75 19.10
N TYR A 156 -11.91 -2.27 19.69
CA TYR A 156 -10.87 -1.42 20.26
C TYR A 156 -10.17 -0.54 19.21
N ILE A 157 -9.76 -1.15 18.08
CA ILE A 157 -9.12 -0.40 16.99
C ILE A 157 -10.10 0.62 16.38
N GLU A 158 -11.40 0.29 16.32
CA GLU A 158 -12.43 1.20 15.81
C GLU A 158 -12.63 2.44 16.67
N GLN A 159 -12.45 2.32 17.94
CA GLN A 159 -12.55 3.45 18.88
C GLN A 159 -11.33 4.37 18.87
N HIS A 160 -10.14 3.85 18.51
CA HIS A 160 -8.88 4.58 18.66
C HIS A 160 -8.20 4.94 17.35
N VAL A 161 -8.67 4.44 16.21
CA VAL A 161 -8.04 4.65 14.92
C VAL A 161 -9.09 5.06 13.88
N ASP A 162 -8.77 6.03 13.04
CA ASP A 162 -9.66 6.48 11.97
C ASP A 162 -9.96 5.41 10.92
N LEU A 163 -11.14 5.47 10.31
CA LEU A 163 -11.61 4.48 9.34
C LEU A 163 -10.67 4.34 8.13
N ASN A 164 -10.14 5.45 7.64
CA ASN A 164 -9.23 5.49 6.49
C ASN A 164 -7.87 4.83 6.76
N ARG A 165 -7.45 4.76 8.02
CA ARG A 165 -6.20 4.11 8.46
C ARG A 165 -6.33 2.60 8.66
N ARG A 166 -7.52 2.05 8.56
CA ARG A 166 -7.81 0.64 8.85
C ARG A 166 -8.03 -0.16 7.58
N ARG A 167 -7.32 -1.26 7.41
CA ARG A 167 -7.56 -2.28 6.39
C ARG A 167 -7.93 -3.59 7.03
N ARG A 168 -9.08 -4.12 6.69
CA ARG A 168 -9.55 -5.42 7.20
C ARG A 168 -9.36 -6.51 6.16
N THR A 169 -8.93 -7.67 6.63
CA THR A 169 -8.94 -8.92 5.86
C THR A 169 -9.74 -9.97 6.64
N SER A 170 -9.92 -11.15 6.07
CA SER A 170 -10.62 -12.26 6.74
C SER A 170 -10.00 -12.67 8.07
N SER A 171 -8.70 -12.53 8.25
CA SER A 171 -7.94 -13.01 9.42
C SER A 171 -7.14 -11.95 10.14
N SER A 172 -7.09 -10.72 9.63
CA SER A 172 -6.25 -9.67 10.23
C SER A 172 -6.82 -8.28 10.05
N VAL A 173 -6.32 -7.36 10.87
CA VAL A 173 -6.56 -5.92 10.74
C VAL A 173 -5.21 -5.23 10.63
N GLU A 174 -5.05 -4.40 9.64
CA GLU A 174 -3.85 -3.59 9.42
C GLU A 174 -4.17 -2.13 9.69
N VAL A 175 -3.34 -1.49 10.50
CA VAL A 175 -3.39 -0.06 10.78
C VAL A 175 -2.22 0.60 10.08
N MET A 176 -2.52 1.62 9.29
CA MET A 176 -1.51 2.34 8.51
C MET A 176 -1.22 3.72 9.10
N PRO A 177 0.02 4.22 8.99
CA PRO A 177 0.36 5.60 9.28
C PRO A 177 -0.47 6.58 8.43
N ALA A 178 -0.82 7.71 9.02
CA ALA A 178 -1.52 8.78 8.30
C ALA A 178 -0.73 9.30 7.09
N SER A 179 0.60 9.36 7.19
CA SER A 179 1.51 9.76 6.11
C SER A 179 1.40 8.87 4.88
N ILE A 180 1.29 7.55 5.08
CA ILE A 180 1.13 6.59 3.96
C ILE A 180 -0.23 6.80 3.28
N ILE A 181 -1.28 7.05 4.04
CA ILE A 181 -2.63 7.28 3.49
C ILE A 181 -2.67 8.56 2.68
N GLN A 182 -2.18 9.66 3.25
CA GLN A 182 -2.09 10.93 2.53
C GLN A 182 -1.32 10.78 1.21
N HIS A 183 -0.27 9.99 1.22
CA HIS A 183 0.49 9.69 0.02
C HIS A 183 -0.32 8.87 -1.00
N MET A 184 -1.05 7.85 -0.56
CA MET A 184 -1.94 7.07 -1.42
C MET A 184 -3.05 7.94 -2.02
N GLU A 185 -3.67 8.80 -1.21
CA GLU A 185 -4.69 9.74 -1.66
C GLU A 185 -4.14 10.75 -2.67
N ALA A 186 -2.95 11.33 -2.41
CA ALA A 186 -2.29 12.23 -3.35
C ALA A 186 -1.97 11.53 -4.68
N THR A 187 -1.55 10.26 -4.65
CA THR A 187 -1.31 9.46 -5.85
C THR A 187 -2.61 9.19 -6.61
N HIS A 188 -3.69 8.86 -5.92
CA HIS A 188 -5.01 8.70 -6.51
C HIS A 188 -5.54 9.98 -7.14
N GLN A 189 -5.38 11.11 -6.45
CA GLN A 189 -5.76 12.42 -6.99
C GLN A 189 -4.95 12.78 -8.24
N MET A 190 -3.65 12.48 -8.24
CA MET A 190 -2.80 12.68 -9.42
C MET A 190 -3.26 11.85 -10.61
N HIS A 191 -3.56 10.57 -10.42
CA HIS A 191 -4.11 9.71 -11.48
C HIS A 191 -5.44 10.24 -12.02
N ARG A 192 -6.31 10.69 -11.13
CA ARG A 192 -7.60 11.28 -11.50
C ARG A 192 -7.43 12.58 -12.30
N ARG A 193 -6.49 13.43 -11.91
CA ARG A 193 -6.18 14.67 -12.66
C ARG A 193 -5.61 14.38 -14.04
N LEU A 194 -4.72 13.39 -14.15
CA LEU A 194 -4.19 12.95 -15.45
C LEU A 194 -5.31 12.41 -16.35
N PHE A 195 -6.28 11.71 -15.78
CA PHE A 195 -7.43 11.24 -16.54
C PHE A 195 -8.25 12.39 -17.15
N TYR A 196 -8.46 13.47 -16.42
CA TYR A 196 -9.18 14.66 -16.92
C TYR A 196 -8.37 15.48 -17.94
N LEU A 197 -7.04 15.37 -17.95
CA LEU A 197 -6.20 16.05 -18.95
C LEU A 197 -6.22 15.34 -20.32
N LEU A 198 -6.59 14.09 -20.37
CA LEU A 198 -6.59 13.30 -21.61
C LEU A 198 -7.46 13.92 -22.72
N PRO A 199 -8.73 14.30 -22.49
CA PRO A 199 -9.56 14.94 -23.53
C PRO A 199 -8.95 16.23 -24.04
N ILE A 200 -8.30 16.98 -23.15
CA ILE A 200 -7.63 18.25 -23.50
C ILE A 200 -6.44 17.98 -24.42
N ILE A 201 -5.60 16.98 -24.10
CA ILE A 201 -4.47 16.58 -24.93
C ILE A 201 -4.96 16.10 -26.29
N LEU A 202 -6.00 15.28 -26.32
CA LEU A 202 -6.59 14.79 -27.59
C LEU A 202 -7.18 15.92 -28.42
N PHE A 203 -7.79 16.92 -27.80
CA PHE A 203 -8.35 18.09 -28.48
C PHE A 203 -7.24 18.93 -29.13
N PHE A 204 -6.15 19.20 -28.43
CA PHE A 204 -5.01 19.92 -28.99
C PHE A 204 -4.30 19.14 -30.10
N ALA A 205 -4.09 17.83 -29.92
CA ALA A 205 -3.55 16.99 -30.97
C ALA A 205 -4.44 16.97 -32.22
N TRP A 206 -5.76 17.01 -32.06
CA TRP A 206 -6.70 17.12 -33.20
C TRP A 206 -6.64 18.49 -33.89
N LEU A 207 -6.42 19.59 -33.15
CA LEU A 207 -6.27 20.92 -33.71
C LEU A 207 -4.99 21.07 -34.55
N GLU A 208 -3.88 20.46 -34.12
CA GLU A 208 -2.60 20.50 -34.89
C GLU A 208 -2.63 19.66 -36.18
N MET A 209 -3.56 18.72 -36.30
CA MET A 209 -3.74 17.87 -37.47
C MET A 209 -4.71 18.49 -38.51
N ARG A 210 -5.32 19.59 -38.24
CA ARG A 210 -6.19 20.31 -39.20
C ARG A 210 -5.45 21.40 -39.94
#